data_59dd4a67cfa7a871a23d5efadc4303f8
#
_entry.id   59dd4a67cfa7a871a23d5efadc4303f8
#
_cell.length_a   1.000
_cell.length_b   1.000
_cell.length_c   1.000
_cell.angle_alpha   90.00
_cell.angle_beta   90.00
_cell.angle_gamma   90.00
#
_symmetry.space_group_name_H-M   'P 1'
#
loop_
_entity.id
_entity.type
_entity.pdbx_description
1 polymer ?
#
loop_
_entity_poly.entity_id
_entity_poly.type
_entity_poly.pdbx_seq_one_letter_code
_entity_poly.pdbx_strand_id
1 'polypeptide(L)'
;VSKIKPTDEPHQAAVRAAGGIVRRPLAGRSRIGQWLRPRYEIVLVHRPRYDDWSLPKGKPDGDERDEDTALREVEEETGLRCALGAPVGETRYEDSRGRDKVVRYWLMEPPEGARAAPFVPNREVDEVRWLQPDAAVTLLTYPHDRELLQGLSRRGPRRP
;
A
#
# COMPACT_ATOMS: atom_id res chain seq x y z
N VAL A 1 -21.56 32.36 35.78
CA VAL A 1 -21.00 32.72 34.47
C VAL A 1 -19.75 31.84 34.27
N SER A 2 -19.94 30.71 33.57
CA SER A 2 -18.89 29.72 33.34
C SER A 2 -18.10 30.14 32.10
N LYS A 3 -16.82 30.46 32.28
CA LYS A 3 -15.89 30.76 31.19
C LYS A 3 -15.48 29.44 30.54
N ILE A 4 -15.98 29.17 29.34
CA ILE A 4 -15.45 28.15 28.45
C ILE A 4 -14.14 28.71 27.93
N LYS A 5 -12.99 28.07 28.29
CA LYS A 5 -11.73 28.30 27.66
C LYS A 5 -11.78 27.66 26.27
N PRO A 6 -11.43 28.36 25.19
CA PRO A 6 -11.13 27.70 23.94
C PRO A 6 -9.82 26.94 24.10
N THR A 7 -9.83 25.61 24.00
CA THR A 7 -8.67 24.78 23.83
C THR A 7 -8.21 24.94 22.39
N ASP A 8 -7.42 25.97 22.16
CA ASP A 8 -6.67 26.15 20.91
C ASP A 8 -5.37 25.34 21.05
N GLU A 9 -5.47 24.02 21.07
CA GLU A 9 -4.29 23.18 20.84
C GLU A 9 -3.98 23.23 19.34
N PRO A 10 -2.73 23.55 18.97
CA PRO A 10 -2.34 23.52 17.58
C PRO A 10 -2.56 22.10 17.06
N HIS A 11 -3.47 21.91 16.13
CA HIS A 11 -3.65 20.67 15.40
C HIS A 11 -2.29 20.32 14.78
N GLN A 12 -1.60 19.35 15.37
CA GLN A 12 -0.35 18.88 14.88
C GLN A 12 -0.57 18.37 13.45
N ALA A 13 0.16 18.91 12.48
CA ALA A 13 0.01 18.54 11.09
C ALA A 13 0.10 17.02 10.93
N ALA A 14 -0.85 16.42 10.19
CA ALA A 14 -0.89 14.99 9.98
C ALA A 14 0.44 14.48 9.39
N VAL A 15 0.91 13.33 9.87
CA VAL A 15 2.09 12.66 9.33
C VAL A 15 1.76 12.18 7.92
N ARG A 16 2.49 12.72 6.94
CA ARG A 16 2.35 12.37 5.53
C ARG A 16 3.14 11.10 5.21
N ALA A 17 2.55 10.21 4.42
CA ALA A 17 3.22 9.04 3.85
C ALA A 17 2.62 8.71 2.48
N ALA A 18 3.36 7.92 1.70
CA ALA A 18 2.94 7.47 0.38
C ALA A 18 3.39 6.04 0.12
N GLY A 19 2.65 5.32 -0.72
CA GLY A 19 2.94 3.93 -1.03
C GLY A 19 2.27 3.44 -2.30
N GLY A 20 2.45 2.15 -2.59
CA GLY A 20 1.99 1.53 -3.80
C GLY A 20 1.14 0.28 -3.58
N ILE A 21 0.13 0.11 -4.44
CA ILE A 21 -0.53 -1.16 -4.67
C ILE A 21 0.11 -1.77 -5.92
N VAL A 22 1.16 -2.55 -5.72
CA VAL A 22 1.89 -3.19 -6.81
C VAL A 22 1.15 -4.44 -7.24
N ARG A 23 0.73 -4.49 -8.50
CA ARG A 23 0.01 -5.62 -9.08
C ARG A 23 0.74 -6.21 -10.27
N ARG A 24 0.64 -7.51 -10.44
CA ARG A 24 1.13 -8.22 -11.62
C ARG A 24 0.07 -9.20 -12.14
N PRO A 25 0.02 -9.50 -13.45
CA PRO A 25 -0.87 -10.52 -13.98
C PRO A 25 -0.58 -11.90 -13.36
N LEU A 26 -1.61 -12.68 -13.09
CA LEU A 26 -1.46 -14.09 -12.73
C LEU A 26 -0.79 -14.86 -13.87
N ALA A 27 0.22 -15.68 -13.53
CA ALA A 27 0.81 -16.62 -14.48
C ALA A 27 -0.13 -17.81 -14.67
N GLY A 28 -0.43 -18.15 -15.91
CA GLY A 28 -1.21 -19.33 -16.27
C GLY A 28 -2.51 -19.04 -16.99
N ARG A 29 -2.78 -19.86 -18.01
CA ARG A 29 -4.05 -19.87 -18.77
C ARG A 29 -5.01 -20.82 -18.07
N SER A 30 -6.14 -20.32 -17.55
CA SER A 30 -7.30 -21.15 -17.38
C SER A 30 -8.46 -20.60 -18.19
N ARG A 31 -9.01 -21.43 -19.06
CA ARG A 31 -10.05 -21.06 -20.04
C ARG A 31 -11.46 -21.34 -19.58
N ILE A 32 -11.66 -21.89 -18.37
CA ILE A 32 -12.99 -22.35 -17.94
C ILE A 32 -13.29 -21.78 -16.54
N GLY A 33 -14.39 -21.04 -16.41
CA GLY A 33 -14.97 -20.62 -15.13
C GLY A 33 -14.40 -19.35 -14.46
N GLN A 34 -13.64 -18.50 -15.16
CA GLN A 34 -12.87 -17.40 -14.56
C GLN A 34 -13.47 -16.00 -14.69
N TRP A 35 -14.72 -15.86 -15.01
CA TRP A 35 -15.36 -14.56 -15.21
C TRP A 35 -15.52 -13.72 -13.93
N LEU A 36 -15.31 -14.32 -12.76
CA LEU A 36 -15.60 -13.70 -11.46
C LEU A 36 -14.38 -13.51 -10.53
N ARG A 37 -13.14 -13.89 -10.93
CA ARG A 37 -11.97 -13.75 -10.08
C ARG A 37 -10.96 -12.74 -10.62
N PRO A 38 -10.36 -11.90 -9.76
CA PRO A 38 -9.26 -11.03 -10.15
C PRO A 38 -8.11 -11.87 -10.77
N ARG A 39 -7.61 -11.41 -11.93
CA ARG A 39 -6.53 -12.10 -12.66
C ARG A 39 -5.17 -11.49 -12.39
N TYR A 40 -4.94 -11.03 -11.20
CA TYR A 40 -3.69 -10.41 -10.78
C TYR A 40 -3.36 -10.76 -9.32
N GLU A 41 -2.10 -10.61 -9.00
CA GLU A 41 -1.59 -10.69 -7.63
C GLU A 41 -1.14 -9.31 -7.18
N ILE A 42 -1.19 -9.09 -5.87
CA ILE A 42 -0.75 -7.88 -5.19
C ILE A 42 0.39 -8.26 -4.25
N VAL A 43 1.40 -7.40 -4.16
CA VAL A 43 2.49 -7.58 -3.20
C VAL A 43 2.11 -7.01 -1.84
N LEU A 44 2.35 -7.79 -0.80
CA LEU A 44 2.34 -7.37 0.59
C LEU A 44 3.71 -7.54 1.21
N VAL A 45 4.02 -6.73 2.20
CA VAL A 45 5.26 -6.76 2.95
C VAL A 45 5.00 -7.11 4.42
N HIS A 46 5.86 -7.95 4.99
CA HIS A 46 5.89 -8.22 6.42
C HIS A 46 6.95 -7.36 7.09
N ARG A 47 6.55 -6.65 8.15
CA ARG A 47 7.46 -5.77 8.90
C ARG A 47 7.76 -6.36 10.27
N PRO A 48 8.97 -6.93 10.48
CA PRO A 48 9.31 -7.67 11.69
C PRO A 48 9.22 -6.83 12.96
N ARG A 49 9.48 -5.52 12.88
CA ARG A 49 9.38 -4.60 14.02
C ARG A 49 7.97 -4.52 14.62
N TYR A 50 6.95 -4.69 13.78
CA TYR A 50 5.53 -4.56 14.17
C TYR A 50 4.82 -5.91 14.13
N ASP A 51 5.46 -6.94 13.58
CA ASP A 51 4.87 -8.25 13.30
C ASP A 51 3.55 -8.13 12.54
N ASP A 52 3.56 -7.33 11.46
CA ASP A 52 2.38 -7.02 10.68
C ASP A 52 2.59 -7.19 9.17
N TRP A 53 1.47 -7.37 8.46
CA TRP A 53 1.38 -7.37 7.01
C TRP A 53 0.71 -6.09 6.52
N SER A 54 1.36 -5.38 5.62
CA SER A 54 0.87 -4.12 5.07
C SER A 54 1.16 -3.97 3.58
N LEU A 55 0.56 -2.95 2.98
CA LEU A 55 0.97 -2.43 1.68
C LEU A 55 2.30 -1.67 1.85
N PRO A 56 3.24 -1.76 0.88
CA PRO A 56 4.51 -1.04 0.94
C PRO A 56 4.30 0.47 0.93
N LYS A 57 4.90 1.19 1.88
CA LYS A 57 4.72 2.63 2.09
C LYS A 57 5.70 3.20 3.09
N GLY A 58 5.99 4.48 2.96
CA GLY A 58 6.76 5.19 3.97
C GLY A 58 6.62 6.71 3.91
N LYS A 59 7.46 7.41 4.64
CA LYS A 59 7.44 8.86 4.76
C LYS A 59 8.28 9.51 3.68
N PRO A 60 7.93 10.75 3.26
CA PRO A 60 8.78 11.50 2.35
C PRO A 60 10.12 11.86 2.99
N ASP A 61 11.15 11.89 2.18
CA ASP A 61 12.45 12.47 2.55
C ASP A 61 12.43 13.97 2.23
N GLY A 62 12.49 14.80 3.28
CA GLY A 62 12.44 16.26 3.10
C GLY A 62 11.19 16.72 2.34
N ASP A 63 11.40 17.43 1.23
CA ASP A 63 10.33 18.00 0.38
C ASP A 63 9.90 17.06 -0.76
N GLU A 64 10.20 15.78 -0.65
CA GLU A 64 9.85 14.79 -1.67
C GLU A 64 8.34 14.78 -1.96
N ARG A 65 7.99 14.67 -3.24
CA ARG A 65 6.59 14.54 -3.66
C ARG A 65 6.04 13.17 -3.28
N ASP A 66 4.74 13.09 -3.05
CA ASP A 66 4.11 11.81 -2.65
C ASP A 66 4.32 10.70 -3.70
N GLU A 67 4.30 11.04 -5.00
CA GLU A 67 4.56 10.08 -6.07
C GLU A 67 5.99 9.53 -6.04
N ASP A 68 6.97 10.39 -5.79
CA ASP A 68 8.37 10.02 -5.73
C ASP A 68 8.64 9.20 -4.45
N THR A 69 8.05 9.61 -3.32
CA THR A 69 8.04 8.85 -2.07
C THR A 69 7.47 7.44 -2.29
N ALA A 70 6.32 7.33 -2.94
CA ALA A 70 5.67 6.05 -3.17
C ALA A 70 6.55 5.09 -4.01
N LEU A 71 7.19 5.60 -5.06
CA LEU A 71 8.11 4.81 -5.90
C LEU A 71 9.34 4.35 -5.11
N ARG A 72 9.98 5.27 -4.37
CA ARG A 72 11.16 4.97 -3.56
C ARG A 72 10.85 3.94 -2.46
N GLU A 73 9.79 4.15 -1.70
CA GLU A 73 9.39 3.23 -0.62
C GLU A 73 9.04 1.83 -1.13
N VAL A 74 8.34 1.74 -2.27
CA VAL A 74 8.07 0.44 -2.91
C VAL A 74 9.38 -0.24 -3.32
N GLU A 75 10.36 0.48 -3.89
CA GLU A 75 11.66 -0.08 -4.24
C GLU A 75 12.43 -0.53 -2.99
N GLU A 76 12.47 0.28 -1.94
CA GLU A 76 13.17 -0.04 -0.69
C GLU A 76 12.57 -1.26 0.03
N GLU A 77 11.25 -1.33 0.12
CA GLU A 77 10.56 -2.40 0.84
C GLU A 77 10.39 -3.69 0.03
N THR A 78 10.40 -3.64 -1.30
CA THR A 78 10.14 -4.82 -2.16
C THR A 78 11.27 -5.18 -3.12
N GLY A 79 12.21 -4.28 -3.34
CA GLY A 79 13.24 -4.42 -4.38
C GLY A 79 12.73 -4.19 -5.81
N LEU A 80 11.50 -3.72 -6.00
CA LEU A 80 10.86 -3.57 -7.30
C LEU A 80 10.87 -2.10 -7.77
N ARG A 81 11.51 -1.85 -8.91
CA ARG A 81 11.44 -0.56 -9.62
C ARG A 81 10.19 -0.51 -10.47
N CYS A 82 9.09 -0.09 -9.86
CA CYS A 82 7.79 -0.10 -10.50
C CYS A 82 7.56 1.14 -11.38
N ALA A 83 6.65 0.99 -12.36
CA ALA A 83 6.04 2.12 -13.05
C ALA A 83 4.87 2.66 -12.24
N LEU A 84 4.78 4.00 -12.11
CA LEU A 84 3.68 4.68 -11.42
C LEU A 84 2.44 4.68 -12.32
N GLY A 85 1.33 4.23 -11.77
CA GLY A 85 0.02 4.25 -12.41
C GLY A 85 -0.93 5.29 -11.80
N ALA A 86 -2.23 5.03 -11.89
CA ALA A 86 -3.27 5.93 -11.39
C ALA A 86 -3.31 6.00 -9.86
N PRO A 87 -3.68 7.16 -9.27
CA PRO A 87 -3.96 7.25 -7.85
C PRO A 87 -5.16 6.37 -7.48
N VAL A 88 -5.04 5.67 -6.36
CA VAL A 88 -6.08 4.77 -5.82
C VAL A 88 -6.94 5.48 -4.79
N GLY A 89 -6.30 6.18 -3.87
CA GLY A 89 -6.93 6.84 -2.74
C GLY A 89 -5.96 7.01 -1.58
N GLU A 90 -6.53 7.26 -0.42
CA GLU A 90 -5.76 7.46 0.81
C GLU A 90 -6.37 6.69 1.98
N THR A 91 -5.54 6.37 2.96
CA THR A 91 -5.96 5.88 4.27
C THR A 91 -5.63 6.91 5.33
N ARG A 92 -6.50 7.01 6.35
CA ARG A 92 -6.32 7.91 7.49
C ARG A 92 -6.45 7.12 8.78
N TYR A 93 -5.49 7.27 9.67
CA TYR A 93 -5.50 6.59 10.96
C TYR A 93 -4.54 7.29 11.94
N GLU A 94 -4.68 6.98 13.20
CA GLU A 94 -3.75 7.40 14.24
C GLU A 94 -2.57 6.42 14.29
N ASP A 95 -1.35 6.93 14.25
CA ASP A 95 -0.14 6.11 14.35
C ASP A 95 0.12 5.65 15.81
N SER A 96 1.11 4.77 16.00
CA SER A 96 1.48 4.25 17.32
C SER A 96 1.95 5.32 18.34
N ARG A 97 2.11 6.56 17.90
CA ARG A 97 2.46 7.71 18.73
C ARG A 97 1.28 8.67 18.96
N GLY A 98 0.07 8.26 18.56
CA GLY A 98 -1.13 9.08 18.70
C GLY A 98 -1.21 10.26 17.74
N ARG A 99 -0.51 10.21 16.59
CA ARG A 99 -0.53 11.28 15.59
C ARG A 99 -1.39 10.89 14.42
N ASP A 100 -2.19 11.83 13.93
CA ASP A 100 -2.91 11.63 12.67
C ASP A 100 -1.93 11.32 11.54
N LYS A 101 -2.19 10.25 10.80
CA LYS A 101 -1.39 9.85 9.65
C LYS A 101 -2.27 9.69 8.42
N VAL A 102 -1.80 10.24 7.30
CA VAL A 102 -2.42 10.10 5.97
C VAL A 102 -1.44 9.39 5.07
N VAL A 103 -1.87 8.32 4.44
CA VAL A 103 -1.08 7.58 3.46
C VAL A 103 -1.79 7.60 2.12
N ARG A 104 -1.14 8.10 1.06
CA ARG A 104 -1.64 8.10 -0.30
C ARG A 104 -1.08 6.94 -1.09
N TYR A 105 -1.91 6.30 -1.92
CA TYR A 105 -1.54 5.12 -2.67
C TYR A 105 -1.79 5.27 -4.16
N TRP A 106 -0.87 4.70 -4.94
CA TRP A 106 -0.95 4.57 -6.39
C TRP A 106 -0.95 3.12 -6.82
N LEU A 107 -1.64 2.82 -7.92
CA LEU A 107 -1.40 1.57 -8.63
C LEU A 107 0.00 1.58 -9.21
N MET A 108 0.69 0.45 -9.12
CA MET A 108 2.03 0.30 -9.68
C MET A 108 2.16 -1.04 -10.39
N GLU A 109 2.98 -1.06 -11.43
CA GLU A 109 3.30 -2.26 -12.18
C GLU A 109 4.79 -2.57 -12.05
N PRO A 110 5.16 -3.79 -11.65
CA PRO A 110 6.56 -4.18 -11.58
C PRO A 110 7.14 -4.34 -12.99
N PRO A 111 8.47 -4.23 -13.16
CA PRO A 111 9.10 -4.48 -14.45
C PRO A 111 8.86 -5.92 -14.91
N GLU A 112 8.95 -6.13 -16.23
CA GLU A 112 8.90 -7.47 -16.80
C GLU A 112 9.99 -8.35 -16.18
N GLY A 113 9.65 -9.61 -15.88
CA GLY A 113 10.59 -10.56 -15.25
C GLY A 113 10.78 -10.40 -13.74
N ALA A 114 10.10 -9.44 -13.08
CA ALA A 114 10.17 -9.24 -11.62
C ALA A 114 9.82 -10.50 -10.80
N ARG A 115 9.21 -11.51 -11.41
CA ARG A 115 8.93 -12.81 -10.77
C ARG A 115 10.20 -13.62 -10.49
N ALA A 116 11.27 -13.38 -11.25
CA ALA A 116 12.49 -14.16 -11.18
C ALA A 116 13.52 -13.62 -10.19
N ALA A 117 13.40 -12.34 -9.78
CA ALA A 117 14.32 -11.76 -8.82
C ALA A 117 13.88 -12.12 -7.39
N PRO A 118 14.72 -12.81 -6.61
CA PRO A 118 14.43 -13.10 -5.22
C PRO A 118 14.44 -11.78 -4.42
N PHE A 119 13.46 -11.64 -3.52
CA PHE A 119 13.47 -10.56 -2.54
C PHE A 119 14.63 -10.75 -1.55
N VAL A 120 15.33 -9.68 -1.24
CA VAL A 120 16.40 -9.69 -0.24
C VAL A 120 15.87 -9.00 1.03
N PRO A 121 15.72 -9.73 2.16
CA PRO A 121 15.27 -9.15 3.42
C PRO A 121 16.17 -7.99 3.89
N ASN A 122 15.54 -7.01 4.50
CA ASN A 122 16.22 -5.85 5.10
C ASN A 122 15.68 -5.58 6.52
N ARG A 123 16.08 -4.46 7.13
CA ARG A 123 15.67 -4.13 8.51
C ARG A 123 14.18 -3.80 8.65
N GLU A 124 13.56 -3.33 7.58
CA GLU A 124 12.17 -2.86 7.58
C GLU A 124 11.21 -3.96 7.14
N VAL A 125 11.65 -4.79 6.19
CA VAL A 125 10.85 -5.88 5.61
C VAL A 125 11.68 -7.15 5.56
N ASP A 126 11.17 -8.21 6.16
CA ASP A 126 11.81 -9.53 6.16
C ASP A 126 11.15 -10.53 5.19
N GLU A 127 9.90 -10.29 4.80
CA GLU A 127 9.17 -11.16 3.89
C GLU A 127 8.27 -10.35 2.93
N VAL A 128 8.20 -10.81 1.68
CA VAL A 128 7.32 -10.27 0.64
C VAL A 128 6.48 -11.41 0.08
N ARG A 129 5.16 -11.20 -0.03
CA ARG A 129 4.23 -12.16 -0.61
C ARG A 129 3.43 -11.57 -1.75
N TRP A 130 3.30 -12.34 -2.82
CA TRP A 130 2.39 -12.08 -3.91
C TRP A 130 1.11 -12.89 -3.72
N LEU A 131 -0.01 -12.21 -3.60
CA LEU A 131 -1.29 -12.82 -3.26
C LEU A 131 -2.40 -12.31 -4.17
N GLN A 132 -3.36 -13.17 -4.49
CA GLN A 132 -4.61 -12.72 -5.09
C GLN A 132 -5.33 -11.77 -4.12
N PRO A 133 -6.15 -10.82 -4.62
CA PRO A 133 -6.78 -9.79 -3.79
C PRO A 133 -7.51 -10.29 -2.55
N ASP A 134 -8.27 -11.37 -2.65
CA ASP A 134 -9.02 -11.93 -1.51
C ASP A 134 -8.07 -12.46 -0.42
N ALA A 135 -7.00 -13.14 -0.83
CA ALA A 135 -5.97 -13.62 0.09
C ALA A 135 -5.16 -12.47 0.70
N ALA A 136 -4.87 -11.43 -0.10
CA ALA A 136 -4.20 -10.21 0.37
C ALA A 136 -5.04 -9.48 1.42
N VAL A 137 -6.34 -9.29 1.18
CA VAL A 137 -7.28 -8.71 2.15
C VAL A 137 -7.30 -9.52 3.45
N THR A 138 -7.29 -10.84 3.37
CA THR A 138 -7.29 -11.72 4.56
C THR A 138 -5.99 -11.59 5.36
N LEU A 139 -4.85 -11.46 4.69
CA LEU A 139 -3.54 -11.38 5.34
C LEU A 139 -3.23 -9.99 5.91
N LEU A 140 -3.70 -8.91 5.27
CA LEU A 140 -3.48 -7.55 5.75
C LEU A 140 -3.89 -7.39 7.22
N THR A 141 -3.02 -6.79 8.02
CA THR A 141 -3.24 -6.62 9.46
C THR A 141 -4.26 -5.53 9.75
N TYR A 142 -4.23 -4.42 9.00
CA TYR A 142 -5.01 -3.23 9.33
C TYR A 142 -6.31 -3.11 8.55
N PRO A 143 -7.44 -2.75 9.20
CA PRO A 143 -8.73 -2.57 8.55
C PRO A 143 -8.71 -1.55 7.42
N HIS A 144 -8.01 -0.41 7.59
CA HIS A 144 -7.95 0.65 6.59
C HIS A 144 -7.27 0.20 5.28
N ASP A 145 -6.25 -0.66 5.36
CA ASP A 145 -5.59 -1.24 4.17
C ASP A 145 -6.53 -2.25 3.47
N ARG A 146 -7.29 -3.04 4.26
CA ARG A 146 -8.29 -3.98 3.71
C ARG A 146 -9.40 -3.25 2.97
N GLU A 147 -9.93 -2.17 3.55
CA GLU A 147 -10.98 -1.35 2.93
C GLU A 147 -10.51 -0.70 1.64
N LEU A 148 -9.28 -0.16 1.62
CA LEU A 148 -8.69 0.40 0.41
C LEU A 148 -8.60 -0.64 -0.71
N LEU A 149 -8.11 -1.83 -0.41
CA LEU A 149 -7.95 -2.90 -1.39
C LEU A 149 -9.29 -3.45 -1.88
N GLN A 150 -10.27 -3.61 -1.00
CA GLN A 150 -11.64 -3.99 -1.36
C GLN A 150 -12.31 -2.95 -2.25
N GLY A 151 -12.09 -1.67 -1.97
CA GLY A 151 -12.59 -0.56 -2.78
C GLY A 151 -12.03 -0.58 -4.21
N LEU A 152 -10.75 -0.95 -4.37
CA LEU A 152 -10.12 -1.12 -5.67
C LEU A 152 -10.75 -2.28 -6.46
N SER A 153 -10.98 -3.41 -5.82
CA SER A 153 -11.55 -4.60 -6.45
C SER A 153 -12.99 -4.38 -6.96
N ARG A 154 -13.77 -3.55 -6.26
CA ARG A 154 -15.16 -3.20 -6.64
C ARG A 154 -15.25 -2.23 -7.81
N ARG A 155 -14.24 -1.38 -8.00
CA ARG A 155 -14.28 -0.32 -9.02
C ARG A 155 -14.00 -0.82 -10.44
N GLY A 156 -13.50 -2.05 -10.62
CA GLY A 156 -13.11 -2.60 -11.92
C GLY A 156 -12.08 -1.73 -12.65
N PRO A 157 -11.46 -2.20 -13.74
CA PRO A 157 -10.61 -1.32 -14.55
C PRO A 157 -11.50 -0.25 -15.19
N ARG A 158 -11.27 1.03 -14.86
CA ARG A 158 -11.82 2.13 -15.67
C ARG A 158 -11.25 1.95 -17.07
N ARG A 159 -12.12 1.63 -18.02
CA ARG A 159 -11.76 1.71 -19.44
C ARG A 159 -11.40 3.17 -19.75
N PRO A 160 -10.39 3.38 -20.59
CA PRO A 160 -10.03 4.70 -21.08
C PRO A 160 -11.18 5.35 -21.83
#